data_bf83e78bdfcbdc591dcbda6b15645954
#
_entry.id   bf83e78bdfcbdc591dcbda6b15645954
#
_cell.length_a   1.000
_cell.length_b   1.000
_cell.length_c   1.000
_cell.angle_alpha   90.00
_cell.angle_beta   90.00
_cell.angle_gamma   90.00
#
_symmetry.space_group_name_H-M   'P 1'
#
loop_
_entity.id
_entity.type
_entity.pdbx_description
1 polymer ?
#
loop_
_entity_poly.entity_id
_entity_poly.type
_entity_poly.pdbx_seq_one_letter_code
_entity_poly.pdbx_strand_id
1 'polypeptide(L)'
;MPSVLIVDDLVSIHEMLEAVIQPTGFATSFATDGEKALVSYKADKYDLVLADIDMKPMDGITLLKQLKLYDPNAVVIIMTAYASTDSAVQALKFGAFDYLQKPFRVDELIATLRRGLEFRKFQAERSATAHAPGAKTEDVESRLIGRSAKMKKLIQQVKKLATVRTPVLLIGENGTGKGSVAEILHAVTGAPEASFVRVDCTLCSEANFREGLLGVKGEGGAWVKQAKGGTLFLQHLQCLTLSVQKELVSVLRNTAHGFRLICTTNEDLEKLVDEGKFHDELFYRVASLPLHMPPLRERDGDLPLLVKHYSSQAANPLFDASLIEFTDDAMSVMAAYHWPGNLTELSQIVTKISATTERRVITSQQLPLRLRDLKLWPALADYLAGQEKQYIDMVVHACRGDKAAAAKVLGVDEGRLG
;
A
#
# COMPACT_ATOMS: atom_id res chain seq x y z
N MET A 1 29.76 12.03 4.26
CA MET A 1 29.21 11.87 2.91
C MET A 1 28.46 10.55 2.86
N PRO A 2 27.33 10.46 2.22
CA PRO A 2 26.65 9.18 2.03
C PRO A 2 27.52 8.25 1.18
N SER A 3 27.56 6.95 1.51
CA SER A 3 28.45 5.95 0.91
C SER A 3 27.68 4.92 0.09
N VAL A 4 28.20 4.58 -1.08
CA VAL A 4 27.64 3.56 -1.98
C VAL A 4 28.69 2.50 -2.26
N LEU A 5 28.38 1.24 -1.98
CA LEU A 5 29.16 0.09 -2.42
C LEU A 5 28.66 -0.36 -3.79
N ILE A 6 29.51 -0.27 -4.80
CA ILE A 6 29.22 -0.69 -6.17
C ILE A 6 29.85 -2.06 -6.39
N VAL A 7 29.02 -3.01 -6.84
CA VAL A 7 29.41 -4.41 -7.02
C VAL A 7 29.12 -4.82 -8.46
N ASP A 8 30.17 -5.02 -9.23
CA ASP A 8 30.12 -5.42 -10.64
C ASP A 8 31.46 -6.09 -10.99
N ASP A 9 31.45 -7.15 -11.77
CA ASP A 9 32.68 -7.86 -12.15
C ASP A 9 33.49 -7.13 -13.22
N LEU A 10 32.90 -6.11 -13.87
CA LEU A 10 33.53 -5.29 -14.90
C LEU A 10 34.10 -3.99 -14.33
N VAL A 11 35.43 -3.84 -14.30
CA VAL A 11 36.09 -2.64 -13.82
C VAL A 11 35.69 -1.39 -14.61
N SER A 12 35.42 -1.52 -15.91
CA SER A 12 34.92 -0.42 -16.73
C SER A 12 33.62 0.17 -16.27
N ILE A 13 32.72 -0.67 -15.68
CA ILE A 13 31.47 -0.21 -15.06
C ILE A 13 31.76 0.57 -13.78
N HIS A 14 32.76 0.16 -12.99
CA HIS A 14 33.18 0.90 -11.79
C HIS A 14 33.60 2.33 -12.15
N GLU A 15 34.49 2.48 -13.13
CA GLU A 15 35.00 3.79 -13.57
C GLU A 15 33.86 4.68 -14.10
N MET A 16 32.97 4.11 -14.91
CA MET A 16 31.79 4.81 -15.43
C MET A 16 30.86 5.28 -14.31
N LEU A 17 30.54 4.40 -13.38
CA LEU A 17 29.66 4.72 -12.26
C LEU A 17 30.28 5.71 -11.29
N GLU A 18 31.58 5.60 -11.04
CA GLU A 18 32.32 6.58 -10.24
C GLU A 18 32.23 7.99 -10.82
N ALA A 19 32.53 8.13 -12.11
CA ALA A 19 32.46 9.42 -12.80
C ALA A 19 31.08 10.07 -12.76
N VAL A 20 30.04 9.27 -12.69
CA VAL A 20 28.64 9.74 -12.65
C VAL A 20 28.17 10.01 -11.22
N ILE A 21 28.55 9.18 -10.26
CA ILE A 21 28.02 9.21 -8.89
C ILE A 21 28.79 10.20 -7.99
N GLN A 22 30.12 10.25 -8.07
CA GLN A 22 30.95 11.15 -7.23
C GLN A 22 30.56 12.63 -7.31
N PRO A 23 30.29 13.22 -8.52
CA PRO A 23 29.88 14.63 -8.61
C PRO A 23 28.56 14.93 -7.91
N THR A 24 27.76 13.91 -7.59
CA THR A 24 26.46 14.07 -6.92
C THR A 24 26.54 14.03 -5.39
N GLY A 25 27.76 13.91 -4.84
CA GLY A 25 28.03 14.00 -3.39
C GLY A 25 27.99 12.66 -2.64
N PHE A 26 28.10 11.52 -3.35
CA PHE A 26 28.26 10.20 -2.75
C PHE A 26 29.74 9.78 -2.75
N ALA A 27 30.17 9.14 -1.66
CA ALA A 27 31.42 8.40 -1.63
C ALA A 27 31.19 7.01 -2.24
N THR A 28 32.05 6.59 -3.17
CA THR A 28 31.97 5.30 -3.85
C THR A 28 33.04 4.34 -3.36
N SER A 29 32.67 3.07 -3.20
CA SER A 29 33.59 1.95 -2.96
C SER A 29 33.21 0.82 -3.91
N PHE A 30 34.16 -0.06 -4.22
CA PHE A 30 33.98 -1.07 -5.27
C PHE A 30 34.30 -2.47 -4.78
N ALA A 31 33.53 -3.44 -5.29
CA ALA A 31 33.81 -4.86 -5.15
C ALA A 31 33.57 -5.55 -6.51
N THR A 32 34.41 -6.50 -6.86
CA THR A 32 34.36 -7.22 -8.15
C THR A 32 33.50 -8.46 -8.12
N ASP A 33 32.98 -8.83 -6.95
CA ASP A 33 32.10 -9.98 -6.77
C ASP A 33 31.31 -9.88 -5.45
N GLY A 34 30.28 -10.71 -5.30
CA GLY A 34 29.41 -10.69 -4.12
C GLY A 34 30.10 -11.09 -2.82
N GLU A 35 31.13 -11.96 -2.87
CA GLU A 35 31.86 -12.38 -1.64
C GLU A 35 32.68 -11.21 -1.08
N LYS A 36 33.43 -10.51 -1.93
CA LYS A 36 34.20 -9.31 -1.55
C LYS A 36 33.25 -8.20 -1.08
N ALA A 37 32.12 -8.02 -1.78
CA ALA A 37 31.11 -7.04 -1.38
C ALA A 37 30.59 -7.32 0.04
N LEU A 38 30.30 -8.58 0.36
CA LEU A 38 29.82 -8.97 1.68
C LEU A 38 30.86 -8.73 2.76
N VAL A 39 32.14 -8.99 2.48
CA VAL A 39 33.27 -8.71 3.39
C VAL A 39 33.41 -7.21 3.60
N SER A 40 33.40 -6.41 2.53
CA SER A 40 33.47 -4.95 2.61
C SER A 40 32.30 -4.36 3.39
N TYR A 41 31.08 -4.82 3.14
CA TYR A 41 29.88 -4.35 3.86
C TYR A 41 29.90 -4.67 5.36
N LYS A 42 30.52 -5.78 5.74
CA LYS A 42 30.68 -6.14 7.16
C LYS A 42 31.76 -5.33 7.86
N ALA A 43 32.81 -4.93 7.14
CA ALA A 43 33.90 -4.11 7.66
C ALA A 43 33.48 -2.64 7.80
N ASP A 44 32.91 -2.08 6.72
CA ASP A 44 32.49 -0.68 6.62
C ASP A 44 31.02 -0.63 6.26
N LYS A 45 30.18 -0.11 7.13
CA LYS A 45 28.73 0.03 6.85
C LYS A 45 28.51 1.06 5.75
N TYR A 46 27.96 0.60 4.63
CA TYR A 46 27.53 1.47 3.53
C TYR A 46 26.06 1.88 3.67
N ASP A 47 25.76 3.08 3.18
CA ASP A 47 24.39 3.56 3.15
C ASP A 47 23.57 2.83 2.07
N LEU A 48 24.19 2.54 0.93
CA LEU A 48 23.58 1.87 -0.22
C LEU A 48 24.52 0.81 -0.78
N VAL A 49 23.93 -0.22 -1.37
CA VAL A 49 24.63 -1.21 -2.21
C VAL A 49 23.99 -1.20 -3.59
N LEU A 50 24.79 -1.04 -4.63
CA LEU A 50 24.39 -1.11 -6.03
C LEU A 50 25.09 -2.33 -6.64
N ALA A 51 24.34 -3.42 -6.93
CA ALA A 51 24.93 -4.69 -7.31
C ALA A 51 24.40 -5.20 -8.64
N ASP A 52 25.30 -5.68 -9.49
CA ASP A 52 24.92 -6.43 -10.69
C ASP A 52 24.36 -7.81 -10.34
N ILE A 53 23.44 -8.33 -11.15
CA ILE A 53 22.92 -9.69 -10.97
C ILE A 53 23.96 -10.73 -11.41
N ASP A 54 24.52 -10.54 -12.59
CA ASP A 54 25.31 -11.58 -13.32
C ASP A 54 26.78 -11.54 -12.94
N MET A 55 27.11 -11.93 -11.71
CA MET A 55 28.48 -11.98 -11.20
C MET A 55 28.89 -13.39 -10.76
N LYS A 56 30.19 -13.68 -10.74
CA LYS A 56 30.75 -14.92 -10.19
C LYS A 56 31.88 -14.61 -9.19
N PRO A 57 32.07 -15.42 -8.12
CA PRO A 57 31.38 -16.66 -7.77
C PRO A 57 30.00 -16.50 -7.14
N MET A 58 29.69 -15.32 -6.53
CA MET A 58 28.41 -15.02 -5.91
C MET A 58 27.64 -14.00 -6.75
N ASP A 59 26.43 -14.38 -7.20
CA ASP A 59 25.53 -13.49 -7.93
C ASP A 59 24.87 -12.42 -7.02
N GLY A 60 24.31 -11.37 -7.67
CA GLY A 60 23.72 -10.24 -6.95
C GLY A 60 22.49 -10.60 -6.11
N ILE A 61 21.72 -11.63 -6.49
CA ILE A 61 20.55 -12.10 -5.72
C ILE A 61 21.00 -12.84 -4.46
N THR A 62 22.05 -13.65 -4.57
CA THR A 62 22.64 -14.34 -3.42
C THR A 62 23.28 -13.33 -2.47
N LEU A 63 23.98 -12.33 -2.99
CA LEU A 63 24.51 -11.22 -2.20
C LEU A 63 23.39 -10.47 -1.47
N LEU A 64 22.30 -10.13 -2.15
CA LEU A 64 21.13 -9.48 -1.55
C LEU A 64 20.59 -10.27 -0.36
N LYS A 65 20.40 -11.59 -0.53
CA LYS A 65 19.92 -12.48 0.57
C LYS A 65 20.88 -12.47 1.76
N GLN A 66 22.19 -12.56 1.51
CA GLN A 66 23.20 -12.55 2.57
C GLN A 66 23.27 -11.19 3.28
N LEU A 67 23.19 -10.09 2.55
CA LEU A 67 23.14 -8.75 3.13
C LEU A 67 21.89 -8.56 4.00
N LYS A 68 20.72 -9.02 3.54
CA LYS A 68 19.46 -8.93 4.31
C LYS A 68 19.45 -9.81 5.56
N LEU A 69 20.14 -10.95 5.54
CA LEU A 69 20.34 -11.78 6.73
C LEU A 69 21.25 -11.11 7.76
N TYR A 70 22.29 -10.41 7.30
CA TYR A 70 23.24 -9.71 8.17
C TYR A 70 22.70 -8.35 8.68
N ASP A 71 22.14 -7.54 7.79
CA ASP A 71 21.51 -6.26 8.09
C ASP A 71 20.14 -6.20 7.39
N PRO A 72 19.03 -6.51 8.10
CA PRO A 72 17.68 -6.43 7.53
C PRO A 72 17.33 -5.05 6.96
N ASN A 73 18.03 -4.00 7.40
CA ASN A 73 17.87 -2.62 6.95
C ASN A 73 18.80 -2.24 5.79
N ALA A 74 19.64 -3.15 5.28
CA ALA A 74 20.49 -2.88 4.12
C ALA A 74 19.66 -2.41 2.92
N VAL A 75 20.07 -1.31 2.29
CA VAL A 75 19.41 -0.80 1.08
C VAL A 75 20.19 -1.27 -0.12
N VAL A 76 19.64 -2.26 -0.83
CA VAL A 76 20.29 -2.91 -1.98
C VAL A 76 19.49 -2.59 -3.23
N ILE A 77 20.15 -2.03 -4.23
CA ILE A 77 19.62 -1.73 -5.56
C ILE A 77 20.30 -2.72 -6.52
N ILE A 78 19.51 -3.42 -7.31
CA ILE A 78 20.02 -4.43 -8.26
C ILE A 78 20.14 -3.83 -9.66
N MET A 79 21.26 -4.07 -10.33
CA MET A 79 21.44 -3.77 -11.76
C MET A 79 21.29 -5.06 -12.58
N THR A 80 20.69 -4.98 -13.76
CA THR A 80 20.52 -6.15 -14.64
C THR A 80 20.57 -5.76 -16.12
N ALA A 81 21.26 -6.56 -16.93
CA ALA A 81 21.27 -6.41 -18.39
C ALA A 81 20.01 -7.01 -19.02
N TYR A 82 19.41 -8.03 -18.39
CA TYR A 82 18.20 -8.69 -18.87
C TYR A 82 17.06 -8.37 -17.90
N ALA A 83 16.17 -7.49 -18.32
CA ALA A 83 14.87 -7.38 -17.68
C ALA A 83 13.99 -8.56 -18.11
N SER A 84 14.36 -9.81 -17.74
CA SER A 84 13.33 -10.81 -17.61
C SER A 84 12.50 -10.40 -16.39
N THR A 85 11.18 -10.36 -16.54
CA THR A 85 10.22 -10.11 -15.46
C THR A 85 10.57 -10.95 -14.22
N ASP A 86 11.09 -12.16 -14.41
CA ASP A 86 11.43 -13.10 -13.35
C ASP A 86 12.60 -12.67 -12.44
N SER A 87 13.67 -12.11 -12.98
CA SER A 87 14.85 -11.74 -12.18
C SER A 87 14.63 -10.45 -11.36
N ALA A 88 13.97 -9.46 -11.94
CA ALA A 88 13.57 -8.23 -11.22
C ALA A 88 12.55 -8.54 -10.11
N VAL A 89 11.56 -9.40 -10.42
CA VAL A 89 10.57 -9.89 -9.47
C VAL A 89 11.24 -10.64 -8.32
N GLN A 90 12.20 -11.52 -8.61
CA GLN A 90 12.95 -12.24 -7.57
C GLN A 90 13.75 -11.29 -6.68
N ALA A 91 14.45 -10.30 -7.24
CA ALA A 91 15.20 -9.32 -6.47
C ALA A 91 14.30 -8.60 -5.46
N LEU A 92 13.14 -8.12 -5.90
CA LEU A 92 12.18 -7.42 -5.04
C LEU A 92 11.55 -8.36 -4.00
N LYS A 93 11.23 -9.61 -4.34
CA LYS A 93 10.75 -10.64 -3.38
C LYS A 93 11.76 -10.91 -2.26
N PHE A 94 13.06 -10.85 -2.55
CA PHE A 94 14.12 -11.00 -1.54
C PHE A 94 14.47 -9.68 -0.82
N GLY A 95 13.72 -8.61 -1.06
CA GLY A 95 13.83 -7.37 -0.33
C GLY A 95 14.82 -6.36 -0.92
N ALA A 96 15.14 -6.42 -2.21
CA ALA A 96 15.81 -5.31 -2.89
C ALA A 96 15.00 -4.03 -2.73
N PHE A 97 15.68 -2.90 -2.60
CA PHE A 97 15.02 -1.59 -2.52
C PHE A 97 14.44 -1.18 -3.87
N ASP A 98 15.20 -1.41 -4.94
CA ASP A 98 14.81 -1.14 -6.32
C ASP A 98 15.71 -1.95 -7.27
N TYR A 99 15.42 -1.89 -8.58
CA TYR A 99 16.29 -2.43 -9.61
C TYR A 99 16.48 -1.41 -10.75
N LEU A 100 17.61 -1.52 -11.46
CA LEU A 100 17.96 -0.69 -12.60
C LEU A 100 18.27 -1.58 -13.80
N GLN A 101 17.58 -1.36 -14.91
CA GLN A 101 17.86 -2.09 -16.16
C GLN A 101 19.00 -1.42 -16.93
N LYS A 102 20.04 -2.17 -17.22
CA LYS A 102 21.13 -1.75 -18.13
C LYS A 102 20.65 -1.82 -19.60
N PRO A 103 20.91 -0.81 -20.45
CA PRO A 103 21.51 0.48 -20.12
C PRO A 103 20.51 1.43 -19.45
N PHE A 104 20.88 2.03 -18.32
CA PHE A 104 20.08 3.00 -17.59
C PHE A 104 20.55 4.44 -17.87
N ARG A 105 19.65 5.39 -17.69
CA ARG A 105 19.97 6.81 -17.78
C ARG A 105 20.62 7.29 -16.49
N VAL A 106 21.54 8.24 -16.61
CA VAL A 106 22.22 8.85 -15.46
C VAL A 106 21.21 9.44 -14.46
N ASP A 107 20.19 10.14 -14.96
CA ASP A 107 19.16 10.75 -14.12
C ASP A 107 18.38 9.69 -13.31
N GLU A 108 18.11 8.54 -13.91
CA GLU A 108 17.42 7.42 -13.26
C GLU A 108 18.25 6.80 -12.15
N LEU A 109 19.54 6.57 -12.41
CA LEU A 109 20.50 6.07 -11.42
C LEU A 109 20.56 7.01 -10.21
N ILE A 110 20.81 8.30 -10.43
CA ILE A 110 20.97 9.28 -9.35
C ILE A 110 19.68 9.43 -8.55
N ALA A 111 18.54 9.44 -9.22
CA ALA A 111 17.24 9.51 -8.55
C ALA A 111 17.00 8.26 -7.68
N THR A 112 17.36 7.07 -8.14
CA THR A 112 17.21 5.82 -7.37
C THR A 112 18.16 5.79 -6.17
N LEU A 113 19.42 6.23 -6.32
CA LEU A 113 20.35 6.37 -5.20
C LEU A 113 19.85 7.36 -4.14
N ARG A 114 19.33 8.52 -4.54
CA ARG A 114 18.75 9.51 -3.60
C ARG A 114 17.56 8.94 -2.84
N ARG A 115 16.64 8.25 -3.50
CA ARG A 115 15.51 7.56 -2.84
C ARG A 115 15.99 6.50 -1.86
N GLY A 116 16.96 5.70 -2.24
CA GLY A 116 17.56 4.69 -1.36
C GLY A 116 18.21 5.32 -0.12
N LEU A 117 18.92 6.44 -0.29
CA LEU A 117 19.52 7.18 0.82
C LEU A 117 18.47 7.76 1.77
N GLU A 118 17.40 8.36 1.25
CA GLU A 118 16.27 8.85 2.06
C GLU A 118 15.65 7.70 2.86
N PHE A 119 15.45 6.55 2.22
CA PHE A 119 14.94 5.35 2.88
C PHE A 119 15.89 4.83 3.95
N ARG A 120 17.23 4.82 3.71
CA ARG A 120 18.24 4.42 4.70
C ARG A 120 18.26 5.36 5.90
N LYS A 121 18.24 6.68 5.68
CA LYS A 121 18.16 7.68 6.74
C LYS A 121 16.93 7.49 7.60
N PHE A 122 15.78 7.29 6.95
CA PHE A 122 14.54 7.00 7.63
C PHE A 122 14.62 5.73 8.50
N GLN A 123 15.24 4.65 8.01
CA GLN A 123 15.45 3.44 8.81
C GLN A 123 16.41 3.66 9.97
N ALA A 124 17.49 4.44 9.77
CA ALA A 124 18.45 4.78 10.81
C ALA A 124 17.83 5.67 11.89
N GLU A 125 17.02 6.65 11.51
CA GLU A 125 16.24 7.50 12.42
C GLU A 125 15.21 6.66 13.21
N ARG A 126 14.62 5.64 12.62
CA ARG A 126 13.78 4.65 13.33
C ARG A 126 14.52 3.87 14.40
N SER A 127 15.79 3.58 14.20
CA SER A 127 16.63 2.88 15.19
C SER A 127 17.15 3.81 16.27
N ALA A 128 17.31 5.12 15.94
CA ALA A 128 17.81 6.14 16.86
C ALA A 128 16.69 6.88 17.61
N THR A 129 15.47 6.98 17.06
CA THR A 129 14.35 7.68 17.66
C THR A 129 13.30 6.77 18.28
N ALA A 130 13.73 5.86 19.14
CA ALA A 130 12.89 5.47 20.27
C ALA A 130 12.60 6.70 21.20
N HIS A 131 13.25 7.85 20.96
CA HIS A 131 13.11 9.08 21.75
C HIS A 131 13.39 10.32 20.91
N ALA A 132 12.36 10.90 20.26
CA ALA A 132 12.24 12.34 20.08
C ALA A 132 10.78 12.71 19.76
N PRO A 133 10.14 13.57 20.53
CA PRO A 133 8.77 14.02 20.31
C PRO A 133 8.77 15.27 19.43
N GLY A 134 7.81 15.37 18.52
CA GLY A 134 7.41 16.67 18.07
C GLY A 134 7.34 16.96 16.60
N ALA A 135 6.49 16.25 15.85
CA ALA A 135 5.79 16.87 14.75
C ALA A 135 4.47 16.12 14.52
N LYS A 136 3.35 16.74 14.93
CA LYS A 136 1.97 16.44 14.48
C LYS A 136 1.48 14.98 14.56
N THR A 137 2.07 14.12 15.37
CA THR A 137 1.61 12.75 15.61
C THR A 137 0.33 12.69 16.43
N GLU A 138 0.04 13.70 17.22
CA GLU A 138 -1.23 13.86 17.95
C GLU A 138 -2.42 14.01 17.00
N ASP A 139 -2.19 14.57 15.79
CA ASP A 139 -3.24 14.75 14.79
C ASP A 139 -3.67 13.43 14.12
N VAL A 140 -2.82 12.41 14.06
CA VAL A 140 -3.17 11.07 13.52
C VAL A 140 -4.14 10.35 14.46
N GLU A 141 -3.90 10.37 15.77
CA GLU A 141 -4.75 9.69 16.75
C GLU A 141 -6.13 10.33 16.90
N SER A 142 -6.18 11.67 16.80
CA SER A 142 -7.46 12.40 16.88
C SER A 142 -8.36 12.16 15.67
N ARG A 143 -7.76 11.89 14.50
CA ARG A 143 -8.48 11.70 13.23
C ARG A 143 -8.82 10.25 12.91
N LEU A 144 -8.11 9.26 13.48
CA LEU A 144 -8.38 7.83 13.31
C LEU A 144 -9.06 7.25 14.55
N ILE A 145 -10.38 7.17 14.50
CA ILE A 145 -11.20 6.68 15.61
C ILE A 145 -11.07 5.16 15.72
N GLY A 146 -10.62 4.69 16.89
CA GLY A 146 -10.57 3.28 17.23
C GLY A 146 -9.58 2.97 18.35
N ARG A 147 -9.91 1.99 19.19
CA ARG A 147 -9.11 1.49 20.30
C ARG A 147 -8.81 0.00 20.21
N SER A 148 -9.40 -0.68 19.21
CA SER A 148 -9.13 -2.09 18.96
C SER A 148 -7.63 -2.34 18.70
N ALA A 149 -7.15 -3.56 18.96
CA ALA A 149 -5.76 -3.91 18.76
C ALA A 149 -5.32 -3.70 17.30
N LYS A 150 -6.22 -4.01 16.34
CA LYS A 150 -5.96 -3.80 14.91
C LYS A 150 -5.85 -2.32 14.57
N MET A 151 -6.71 -1.45 15.13
CA MET A 151 -6.64 0.00 14.93
C MET A 151 -5.39 0.61 15.56
N LYS A 152 -5.01 0.19 16.77
CA LYS A 152 -3.76 0.66 17.40
C LYS A 152 -2.55 0.33 16.54
N LYS A 153 -2.48 -0.90 15.98
CA LYS A 153 -1.42 -1.31 15.05
C LYS A 153 -1.43 -0.45 13.79
N LEU A 154 -2.61 -0.23 13.20
CA LEU A 154 -2.79 0.62 12.02
C LEU A 154 -2.30 2.06 12.30
N ILE A 155 -2.75 2.68 13.38
CA ILE A 155 -2.34 4.04 13.78
C ILE A 155 -0.81 4.14 13.91
N GLN A 156 -0.18 3.15 14.54
CA GLN A 156 1.28 3.11 14.64
C GLN A 156 1.96 3.01 13.27
N GLN A 157 1.41 2.21 12.35
CA GLN A 157 1.92 2.10 10.99
C GLN A 157 1.74 3.42 10.23
N VAL A 158 0.56 4.06 10.31
CA VAL A 158 0.30 5.38 9.69
C VAL A 158 1.27 6.44 10.21
N LYS A 159 1.52 6.50 11.52
CA LYS A 159 2.52 7.41 12.11
C LYS A 159 3.91 7.19 11.53
N LYS A 160 4.32 5.93 11.35
CA LYS A 160 5.61 5.58 10.75
C LYS A 160 5.68 5.97 9.27
N LEU A 161 4.58 5.83 8.53
CA LEU A 161 4.52 6.16 7.11
C LEU A 161 4.38 7.66 6.83
N ALA A 162 3.98 8.45 7.83
CA ALA A 162 3.78 9.88 7.71
C ALA A 162 5.03 10.64 7.24
N THR A 163 6.23 10.17 7.62
CA THR A 163 7.52 10.81 7.31
C THR A 163 8.16 10.30 6.02
N VAL A 164 7.57 9.31 5.35
CA VAL A 164 8.16 8.63 4.18
C VAL A 164 7.46 9.08 2.89
N ARG A 165 8.24 9.39 1.84
CA ARG A 165 7.69 9.70 0.51
C ARG A 165 7.54 8.49 -0.41
N THR A 166 7.92 7.29 0.06
CA THR A 166 7.72 6.03 -0.67
C THR A 166 6.24 5.80 -0.99
N PRO A 167 5.90 5.20 -2.13
CA PRO A 167 4.52 4.81 -2.44
C PRO A 167 3.89 3.98 -1.34
N VAL A 168 2.64 4.26 -1.01
CA VAL A 168 1.86 3.55 0.00
C VAL A 168 0.65 2.90 -0.67
N LEU A 169 0.46 1.60 -0.44
CA LEU A 169 -0.70 0.86 -0.90
C LEU A 169 -1.65 0.58 0.28
N LEU A 170 -2.84 1.16 0.25
CA LEU A 170 -3.90 0.93 1.23
C LEU A 170 -4.79 -0.22 0.75
N ILE A 171 -4.78 -1.33 1.45
CA ILE A 171 -5.51 -2.55 1.11
C ILE A 171 -6.68 -2.74 2.08
N GLY A 172 -7.86 -3.00 1.58
CA GLY A 172 -9.02 -3.30 2.42
C GLY A 172 -10.35 -3.10 1.71
N GLU A 173 -11.41 -3.60 2.33
CA GLU A 173 -12.76 -3.53 1.81
C GLU A 173 -13.24 -2.09 1.57
N ASN A 174 -14.29 -1.96 0.75
CA ASN A 174 -14.92 -0.66 0.54
C ASN A 174 -15.46 -0.11 1.86
N GLY A 175 -15.33 1.21 2.05
CA GLY A 175 -15.83 1.87 3.26
C GLY A 175 -14.98 1.73 4.52
N THR A 176 -13.80 1.10 4.48
CA THR A 176 -12.91 0.93 5.66
C THR A 176 -12.14 2.21 6.07
N GLY A 177 -12.26 3.29 5.31
CA GLY A 177 -11.61 4.57 5.63
C GLY A 177 -10.27 4.78 4.93
N LYS A 178 -9.97 4.05 3.83
CA LYS A 178 -8.74 4.22 3.04
C LYS A 178 -8.50 5.68 2.61
N GLY A 179 -9.55 6.36 2.17
CA GLY A 179 -9.46 7.79 1.78
C GLY A 179 -9.02 8.69 2.93
N SER A 180 -9.61 8.51 4.11
CA SER A 180 -9.24 9.29 5.31
C SER A 180 -7.78 9.06 5.72
N VAL A 181 -7.29 7.80 5.62
CA VAL A 181 -5.87 7.52 5.89
C VAL A 181 -4.97 8.20 4.86
N ALA A 182 -5.35 8.23 3.58
CA ALA A 182 -4.57 8.93 2.55
C ALA A 182 -4.51 10.45 2.82
N GLU A 183 -5.61 11.07 3.22
CA GLU A 183 -5.65 12.49 3.63
C GLU A 183 -4.79 12.77 4.86
N ILE A 184 -4.84 11.89 5.86
CA ILE A 184 -3.99 12.01 7.05
C ILE A 184 -2.52 11.90 6.66
N LEU A 185 -2.16 10.91 5.86
CA LEU A 185 -0.79 10.73 5.37
C LEU A 185 -0.30 11.95 4.58
N HIS A 186 -1.16 12.61 3.81
CA HIS A 186 -0.85 13.85 3.11
C HIS A 186 -0.63 15.00 4.11
N ALA A 187 -1.57 15.23 5.01
CA ALA A 187 -1.53 16.35 5.97
C ALA A 187 -0.31 16.31 6.90
N VAL A 188 0.14 15.11 7.28
CA VAL A 188 1.26 14.91 8.23
C VAL A 188 2.63 15.01 7.56
N THR A 189 2.74 14.95 6.22
CA THR A 189 4.03 15.05 5.50
C THR A 189 4.71 16.42 5.54
N GLY A 190 4.17 17.38 6.27
CA GLY A 190 4.78 18.72 6.44
C GLY A 190 4.54 19.70 5.29
N ALA A 191 3.75 19.32 4.29
CA ALA A 191 3.29 20.20 3.22
C ALA A 191 1.75 20.19 3.10
N PRO A 192 1.00 20.58 4.16
CA PRO A 192 -0.46 20.52 4.15
C PRO A 192 -1.09 21.46 3.11
N GLU A 193 -0.35 22.47 2.67
CA GLU A 193 -0.76 23.40 1.61
C GLU A 193 -0.43 22.89 0.20
N ALA A 194 0.31 21.78 0.10
CA ALA A 194 0.60 21.16 -1.19
C ALA A 194 -0.65 20.49 -1.77
N SER A 195 -0.68 20.31 -3.07
CA SER A 195 -1.85 19.75 -3.75
C SER A 195 -2.07 18.28 -3.40
N PHE A 196 -3.31 17.92 -3.06
CA PHE A 196 -3.80 16.56 -2.92
C PHE A 196 -4.70 16.22 -4.12
N VAL A 197 -4.11 15.56 -5.11
CA VAL A 197 -4.83 15.19 -6.34
C VAL A 197 -5.43 13.81 -6.17
N ARG A 198 -6.77 13.75 -6.11
CA ARG A 198 -7.53 12.51 -5.98
C ARG A 198 -8.06 12.07 -7.35
N VAL A 199 -7.80 10.83 -7.70
CA VAL A 199 -8.30 10.19 -8.93
C VAL A 199 -8.94 8.86 -8.57
N ASP A 200 -10.21 8.69 -8.93
CA ASP A 200 -10.91 7.41 -8.82
C ASP A 200 -10.82 6.67 -10.15
N CYS A 201 -10.08 5.57 -10.16
CA CYS A 201 -9.84 4.78 -11.37
C CYS A 201 -11.12 4.09 -11.90
N THR A 202 -12.17 3.97 -11.09
CA THR A 202 -13.47 3.41 -11.55
C THR A 202 -14.27 4.38 -12.41
N LEU A 203 -14.02 5.70 -12.25
CA LEU A 203 -14.75 6.75 -12.93
C LEU A 203 -14.03 7.29 -14.17
N CYS A 204 -12.77 6.91 -14.37
CA CYS A 204 -11.94 7.41 -15.44
C CYS A 204 -11.99 6.48 -16.66
N SER A 205 -12.34 7.03 -17.83
CA SER A 205 -12.05 6.34 -19.09
C SER A 205 -10.54 6.27 -19.33
N GLU A 206 -10.08 5.28 -20.11
CA GLU A 206 -8.65 5.19 -20.45
C GLU A 206 -8.10 6.48 -21.07
N ALA A 207 -8.88 7.13 -21.93
CA ALA A 207 -8.48 8.38 -22.57
C ALA A 207 -8.26 9.51 -21.55
N ASN A 208 -9.22 9.69 -20.62
CA ASN A 208 -9.12 10.70 -19.56
C ASN A 208 -7.96 10.39 -18.60
N PHE A 209 -7.73 9.11 -18.31
CA PHE A 209 -6.62 8.71 -17.45
C PHE A 209 -5.27 9.01 -18.09
N ARG A 210 -5.13 8.68 -19.39
CA ARG A 210 -3.93 9.02 -20.19
C ARG A 210 -3.67 10.53 -20.25
N GLU A 211 -4.69 11.30 -20.55
CA GLU A 211 -4.57 12.76 -20.62
C GLU A 211 -4.16 13.35 -19.25
N GLY A 212 -4.81 12.91 -18.17
CA GLY A 212 -4.51 13.35 -16.81
C GLY A 212 -3.11 12.97 -16.34
N LEU A 213 -2.62 11.78 -16.75
CA LEU A 213 -1.33 11.23 -16.31
C LEU A 213 -0.17 11.66 -17.23
N LEU A 214 -0.31 11.51 -18.56
CA LEU A 214 0.75 11.74 -19.54
C LEU A 214 0.66 13.11 -20.22
N GLY A 215 -0.55 13.65 -20.37
CA GLY A 215 -0.82 14.85 -21.18
C GLY A 215 -0.72 14.58 -22.69
N VAL A 216 -1.08 15.58 -23.47
CA VAL A 216 -1.20 15.48 -24.94
C VAL A 216 0.15 15.24 -25.63
N LYS A 217 1.29 15.61 -25.00
CA LYS A 217 2.65 15.52 -25.58
C LYS A 217 3.62 14.64 -24.76
N GLY A 218 3.14 13.88 -23.78
CA GLY A 218 4.04 13.06 -22.94
C GLY A 218 4.88 13.83 -21.92
N GLU A 219 4.67 15.13 -21.74
CA GLU A 219 5.41 16.02 -20.83
C GLU A 219 4.86 16.01 -19.38
N GLY A 220 4.05 15.03 -19.04
CA GLY A 220 3.28 14.95 -17.79
C GLY A 220 1.91 15.63 -17.91
N GLY A 221 0.86 14.88 -17.55
CA GLY A 221 -0.52 15.33 -17.60
C GLY A 221 -0.87 16.33 -16.49
N ALA A 222 -2.11 16.79 -16.53
CA ALA A 222 -2.62 17.77 -15.57
C ALA A 222 -2.47 17.29 -14.12
N TRP A 223 -2.76 16.02 -13.84
CA TRP A 223 -2.68 15.46 -12.48
C TRP A 223 -1.24 15.39 -11.96
N VAL A 224 -0.28 15.01 -12.81
CA VAL A 224 1.14 14.95 -12.46
C VAL A 224 1.69 16.34 -12.16
N LYS A 225 1.34 17.33 -13.00
CA LYS A 225 1.75 18.72 -12.79
C LYS A 225 1.13 19.31 -11.52
N GLN A 226 -0.16 19.05 -11.29
CA GLN A 226 -0.89 19.52 -10.12
C GLN A 226 -0.39 18.85 -8.82
N ALA A 227 -0.04 17.56 -8.86
CA ALA A 227 0.45 16.82 -7.71
C ALA A 227 1.90 17.16 -7.34
N LYS A 228 2.62 17.94 -8.14
CA LYS A 228 4.03 18.26 -7.91
C LYS A 228 4.25 18.88 -6.53
N GLY A 229 5.17 18.30 -5.77
CA GLY A 229 5.41 18.70 -4.37
C GLY A 229 4.38 18.19 -3.36
N GLY A 230 3.25 17.65 -3.83
CA GLY A 230 2.14 17.15 -3.05
C GLY A 230 1.93 15.64 -3.15
N THR A 231 0.67 15.21 -3.24
CA THR A 231 0.28 13.79 -3.27
C THR A 231 -0.63 13.51 -4.46
N LEU A 232 -0.31 12.45 -5.21
CA LEU A 232 -1.21 11.82 -6.17
C LEU A 232 -1.85 10.60 -5.48
N PHE A 233 -3.17 10.63 -5.34
CA PHE A 233 -3.96 9.60 -4.70
C PHE A 233 -4.82 8.87 -5.72
N LEU A 234 -4.47 7.60 -6.03
CA LEU A 234 -5.18 6.73 -6.98
C LEU A 234 -6.07 5.74 -6.22
N GLN A 235 -7.38 5.87 -6.37
CA GLN A 235 -8.34 4.95 -5.75
C GLN A 235 -8.70 3.82 -6.71
N HIS A 236 -8.90 2.61 -6.17
CA HIS A 236 -9.30 1.40 -6.92
C HIS A 236 -8.33 1.07 -8.05
N LEU A 237 -7.05 0.98 -7.73
CA LEU A 237 -5.98 0.77 -8.71
C LEU A 237 -6.18 -0.49 -9.56
N GLN A 238 -6.80 -1.53 -9.02
CA GLN A 238 -7.14 -2.78 -9.71
C GLN A 238 -8.08 -2.59 -10.92
N CYS A 239 -8.81 -1.46 -10.99
CA CYS A 239 -9.74 -1.18 -12.10
C CYS A 239 -9.04 -0.64 -13.35
N LEU A 240 -7.74 -0.34 -13.29
CA LEU A 240 -6.99 0.11 -14.46
C LEU A 240 -6.74 -1.05 -15.43
N THR A 241 -6.90 -0.80 -16.73
CA THR A 241 -6.52 -1.77 -17.76
C THR A 241 -5.00 -1.94 -17.82
N LEU A 242 -4.53 -3.11 -18.29
CA LEU A 242 -3.09 -3.40 -18.43
C LEU A 242 -2.34 -2.36 -19.27
N SER A 243 -3.00 -1.80 -20.28
CA SER A 243 -2.44 -0.73 -21.12
C SER A 243 -2.11 0.50 -20.28
N VAL A 244 -3.07 0.96 -19.48
CA VAL A 244 -2.94 2.13 -18.62
C VAL A 244 -1.95 1.87 -17.46
N GLN A 245 -1.91 0.65 -16.94
CA GLN A 245 -0.95 0.25 -15.90
C GLN A 245 0.50 0.38 -16.41
N LYS A 246 0.80 -0.04 -17.65
CA LYS A 246 2.12 0.14 -18.27
C LYS A 246 2.51 1.60 -18.42
N GLU A 247 1.56 2.44 -18.77
CA GLU A 247 1.78 3.89 -18.88
C GLU A 247 2.03 4.54 -17.53
N LEU A 248 1.30 4.11 -16.49
CA LEU A 248 1.54 4.55 -15.11
C LEU A 248 2.95 4.18 -14.64
N VAL A 249 3.43 2.95 -14.94
CA VAL A 249 4.82 2.56 -14.67
C VAL A 249 5.80 3.52 -15.32
N SER A 250 5.58 3.88 -16.59
CA SER A 250 6.43 4.82 -17.34
C SER A 250 6.53 6.18 -16.64
N VAL A 251 5.40 6.71 -16.12
CA VAL A 251 5.38 7.95 -15.34
C VAL A 251 6.08 7.78 -14.00
N LEU A 252 5.89 6.66 -13.31
CA LEU A 252 6.52 6.40 -12.02
C LEU A 252 8.04 6.18 -12.11
N ARG A 253 8.56 5.78 -13.26
CA ARG A 253 10.01 5.74 -13.54
C ARG A 253 10.60 7.15 -13.58
N ASN A 254 9.85 8.13 -14.03
CA ASN A 254 10.33 9.51 -14.09
C ASN A 254 10.17 10.20 -12.73
N THR A 255 11.22 10.16 -11.94
CA THR A 255 11.25 10.71 -10.57
C THR A 255 11.23 12.24 -10.51
N ALA A 256 11.39 12.94 -11.65
CA ALA A 256 11.35 14.41 -11.72
C ALA A 256 9.94 14.99 -11.38
N HIS A 257 8.91 14.16 -11.32
CA HIS A 257 7.55 14.61 -11.00
C HIS A 257 7.37 15.06 -9.54
N GLY A 258 8.19 14.55 -8.61
CA GLY A 258 8.30 15.10 -7.24
C GLY A 258 7.03 15.02 -6.39
N PHE A 259 6.09 14.10 -6.69
CA PHE A 259 4.91 13.85 -5.87
C PHE A 259 5.04 12.58 -5.02
N ARG A 260 4.26 12.50 -3.95
CA ARG A 260 4.03 11.26 -3.20
C ARG A 260 2.89 10.49 -3.84
N LEU A 261 3.07 9.17 -4.03
CA LEU A 261 2.01 8.29 -4.53
C LEU A 261 1.34 7.56 -3.37
N ILE A 262 0.00 7.60 -3.33
CA ILE A 262 -0.80 6.75 -2.45
C ILE A 262 -1.82 6.04 -3.34
N CYS A 263 -1.92 4.72 -3.21
CA CYS A 263 -2.88 3.91 -3.97
C CYS A 263 -3.84 3.16 -3.05
N THR A 264 -5.04 2.83 -3.53
CA THR A 264 -5.93 1.94 -2.81
C THR A 264 -6.36 0.77 -3.69
N THR A 265 -6.59 -0.36 -3.03
CA THR A 265 -7.23 -1.54 -3.63
C THR A 265 -8.16 -2.20 -2.61
N ASN A 266 -9.18 -2.91 -3.09
CA ASN A 266 -10.02 -3.82 -2.32
C ASN A 266 -9.86 -5.28 -2.77
N GLU A 267 -8.96 -5.52 -3.73
CA GLU A 267 -8.61 -6.83 -4.25
C GLU A 267 -7.16 -7.16 -3.95
N ASP A 268 -6.85 -8.44 -4.00
CA ASP A 268 -5.49 -8.94 -3.89
C ASP A 268 -4.74 -8.71 -5.21
N LEU A 269 -3.86 -7.70 -5.23
CA LEU A 269 -3.10 -7.36 -6.43
C LEU A 269 -2.08 -8.45 -6.79
N GLU A 270 -1.56 -9.22 -5.83
CA GLU A 270 -0.62 -10.33 -6.10
C GLU A 270 -1.33 -11.43 -6.90
N LYS A 271 -2.54 -11.78 -6.48
CA LYS A 271 -3.40 -12.70 -7.23
C LYS A 271 -3.71 -12.18 -8.64
N LEU A 272 -4.01 -10.88 -8.79
CA LEU A 272 -4.26 -10.29 -10.11
C LEU A 272 -3.02 -10.29 -11.02
N VAL A 273 -1.82 -10.20 -10.46
CA VAL A 273 -0.55 -10.38 -11.20
C VAL A 273 -0.44 -11.82 -11.70
N ASP A 274 -0.68 -12.81 -10.84
CA ASP A 274 -0.64 -14.24 -11.23
C ASP A 274 -1.66 -14.56 -12.30
N GLU A 275 -2.84 -13.92 -12.29
CA GLU A 275 -3.88 -14.05 -13.32
C GLU A 275 -3.58 -13.25 -14.60
N GLY A 276 -2.49 -12.50 -14.67
CA GLY A 276 -2.16 -11.64 -15.80
C GLY A 276 -3.09 -10.44 -15.98
N LYS A 277 -3.85 -10.05 -14.95
CA LYS A 277 -4.78 -8.91 -14.93
C LYS A 277 -4.14 -7.63 -14.37
N PHE A 278 -3.03 -7.77 -13.67
CA PHE A 278 -2.29 -6.64 -13.11
C PHE A 278 -0.81 -6.72 -13.51
N HIS A 279 -0.23 -5.55 -13.84
CA HIS A 279 1.15 -5.47 -14.29
C HIS A 279 2.11 -5.67 -13.11
N ASP A 280 3.00 -6.63 -13.21
CA ASP A 280 3.95 -7.04 -12.18
C ASP A 280 4.84 -5.88 -11.69
N GLU A 281 5.46 -5.13 -12.59
CA GLU A 281 6.29 -3.98 -12.22
C GLU A 281 5.48 -2.91 -11.47
N LEU A 282 4.23 -2.64 -11.89
CA LEU A 282 3.37 -1.70 -11.16
C LEU A 282 3.11 -2.19 -9.74
N PHE A 283 2.79 -3.48 -9.60
CA PHE A 283 2.57 -4.08 -8.27
C PHE A 283 3.76 -3.84 -7.34
N TYR A 284 4.98 -4.17 -7.77
CA TYR A 284 6.16 -4.00 -6.93
C TYR A 284 6.46 -2.53 -6.58
N ARG A 285 6.18 -1.60 -7.50
CA ARG A 285 6.36 -0.17 -7.25
C ARG A 285 5.36 0.38 -6.23
N VAL A 286 4.10 -0.05 -6.28
CA VAL A 286 3.06 0.46 -5.37
C VAL A 286 2.96 -0.32 -4.07
N ALA A 287 3.31 -1.60 -4.07
CA ALA A 287 3.23 -2.49 -2.91
C ALA A 287 4.45 -2.41 -1.98
N SER A 288 5.34 -1.42 -2.17
CA SER A 288 6.53 -1.24 -1.31
C SER A 288 6.19 -1.11 0.17
N LEU A 289 5.07 -0.46 0.50
CA LEU A 289 4.58 -0.29 1.86
C LEU A 289 3.07 -0.59 1.92
N PRO A 290 2.67 -1.88 2.02
CA PRO A 290 1.27 -2.26 2.13
C PRO A 290 0.74 -1.95 3.53
N LEU A 291 -0.43 -1.33 3.60
CA LEU A 291 -1.14 -1.01 4.82
C LEU A 291 -2.55 -1.61 4.77
N HIS A 292 -2.79 -2.60 5.60
CA HIS A 292 -4.07 -3.31 5.65
C HIS A 292 -5.06 -2.59 6.56
N MET A 293 -6.20 -2.21 5.99
CA MET A 293 -7.30 -1.55 6.67
C MET A 293 -8.26 -2.61 7.23
N PRO A 294 -8.41 -2.73 8.56
CA PRO A 294 -9.31 -3.73 9.12
C PRO A 294 -10.78 -3.37 8.82
N PRO A 295 -11.60 -4.34 8.39
CA PRO A 295 -13.03 -4.14 8.26
C PRO A 295 -13.67 -3.91 9.64
N LEU A 296 -14.86 -3.26 9.67
CA LEU A 296 -15.51 -2.86 10.91
C LEU A 296 -15.79 -4.05 11.84
N ARG A 297 -16.19 -5.18 11.30
CA ARG A 297 -16.44 -6.43 12.05
C ARG A 297 -15.23 -7.00 12.79
N GLU A 298 -14.02 -6.55 12.43
CA GLU A 298 -12.75 -6.97 13.04
C GLU A 298 -12.17 -5.90 13.99
N ARG A 299 -12.96 -4.85 14.27
CA ARG A 299 -12.56 -3.72 15.12
C ARG A 299 -13.29 -3.78 16.45
N ASP A 300 -12.98 -4.82 17.25
CA ASP A 300 -13.64 -5.11 18.51
C ASP A 300 -13.63 -3.90 19.46
N GLY A 301 -14.81 -3.50 19.93
CA GLY A 301 -14.99 -2.39 20.85
C GLY A 301 -14.93 -0.98 20.22
N ASP A 302 -14.72 -0.85 18.90
CA ASP A 302 -14.69 0.45 18.23
C ASP A 302 -16.09 0.95 17.88
N LEU A 303 -17.08 0.06 17.72
CA LEU A 303 -18.43 0.41 17.27
C LEU A 303 -19.08 1.52 18.13
N PRO A 304 -19.08 1.47 19.48
CA PRO A 304 -19.68 2.52 20.29
C PRO A 304 -19.04 3.89 20.08
N LEU A 305 -17.70 3.93 19.91
CA LEU A 305 -16.96 5.15 19.66
C LEU A 305 -17.32 5.78 18.31
N LEU A 306 -17.46 4.95 17.29
CA LEU A 306 -17.82 5.35 15.94
C LEU A 306 -19.27 5.83 15.88
N VAL A 307 -20.20 5.13 16.56
CA VAL A 307 -21.60 5.54 16.66
C VAL A 307 -21.70 6.91 17.31
N LYS A 308 -21.04 7.13 18.45
CA LYS A 308 -20.99 8.42 19.13
C LYS A 308 -20.43 9.53 18.24
N HIS A 309 -19.34 9.24 17.53
CA HIS A 309 -18.72 10.19 16.61
C HIS A 309 -19.67 10.60 15.47
N TYR A 310 -20.28 9.62 14.79
CA TYR A 310 -21.17 9.93 13.66
C TYR A 310 -22.48 10.57 14.13
N SER A 311 -22.99 10.24 15.32
CA SER A 311 -24.14 10.91 15.90
C SER A 311 -23.85 12.39 16.14
N SER A 312 -22.69 12.72 16.73
CA SER A 312 -22.33 14.11 17.02
C SER A 312 -22.10 14.98 15.78
N GLN A 313 -21.92 14.37 14.61
CA GLN A 313 -21.78 15.08 13.33
C GLN A 313 -23.13 15.34 12.64
N ALA A 314 -24.22 14.74 13.13
CA ALA A 314 -25.53 14.91 12.52
C ALA A 314 -26.12 16.28 12.91
N ALA A 315 -26.74 16.96 11.94
CA ALA A 315 -27.52 18.16 12.20
C ALA A 315 -28.97 17.71 12.53
N ASN A 316 -29.37 17.82 13.78
CA ASN A 316 -30.75 17.58 14.21
C ASN A 316 -31.42 18.91 14.53
N PRO A 317 -32.61 19.21 13.95
CA PRO A 317 -33.26 20.50 14.14
C PRO A 317 -33.89 20.67 15.53
N LEU A 318 -34.08 19.58 16.28
CA LEU A 318 -34.81 19.60 17.56
C LEU A 318 -33.87 19.73 18.78
N PHE A 319 -32.66 19.20 18.68
CA PHE A 319 -31.67 19.19 19.76
C PHE A 319 -30.26 18.90 19.28
N ASP A 320 -29.30 19.09 20.16
CA ASP A 320 -27.92 18.71 19.87
C ASP A 320 -27.77 17.20 19.70
N ALA A 321 -27.41 16.77 18.51
CA ALA A 321 -27.27 15.35 18.15
C ALA A 321 -26.17 14.61 18.95
N SER A 322 -25.26 15.34 19.60
CA SER A 322 -24.27 14.76 20.53
C SER A 322 -24.90 14.16 21.80
N LEU A 323 -26.16 14.51 22.08
CA LEU A 323 -26.95 14.00 23.21
C LEU A 323 -27.75 12.73 22.85
N ILE A 324 -27.63 12.21 21.63
CA ILE A 324 -28.31 10.99 21.22
C ILE A 324 -27.56 9.77 21.78
N GLU A 325 -28.32 8.93 22.46
CA GLU A 325 -27.84 7.69 23.04
C GLU A 325 -28.50 6.49 22.35
N PHE A 326 -27.71 5.48 22.04
CA PHE A 326 -28.19 4.21 21.54
C PHE A 326 -28.26 3.22 22.70
N THR A 327 -29.41 2.59 22.89
CA THR A 327 -29.62 1.59 23.96
C THR A 327 -28.76 0.34 23.73
N ASP A 328 -28.57 -0.47 24.77
CA ASP A 328 -27.75 -1.69 24.69
C ASP A 328 -28.38 -2.72 23.70
N ASP A 329 -29.72 -2.77 23.57
CA ASP A 329 -30.37 -3.61 22.58
C ASP A 329 -30.11 -3.12 21.15
N ALA A 330 -30.12 -1.81 20.90
CA ALA A 330 -29.72 -1.23 19.61
C ALA A 330 -28.26 -1.51 19.29
N MET A 331 -27.35 -1.31 20.25
CA MET A 331 -25.94 -1.59 20.09
C MET A 331 -25.66 -3.08 19.86
N SER A 332 -26.40 -3.98 20.50
CA SER A 332 -26.27 -5.43 20.29
C SER A 332 -26.68 -5.84 18.87
N VAL A 333 -27.77 -5.28 18.35
CA VAL A 333 -28.18 -5.50 16.94
C VAL A 333 -27.12 -4.97 15.97
N MET A 334 -26.60 -3.78 16.22
CA MET A 334 -25.56 -3.18 15.38
C MET A 334 -24.23 -3.96 15.43
N ALA A 335 -23.87 -4.52 16.60
CA ALA A 335 -22.68 -5.34 16.78
C ALA A 335 -22.78 -6.70 16.07
N ALA A 336 -23.97 -7.26 15.99
CA ALA A 336 -24.22 -8.54 15.31
C ALA A 336 -24.23 -8.40 13.78
N TYR A 337 -24.40 -7.20 13.23
CA TYR A 337 -24.44 -6.98 11.79
C TYR A 337 -23.03 -6.97 11.18
N HIS A 338 -22.91 -7.51 9.97
CA HIS A 338 -21.61 -7.76 9.30
C HIS A 338 -20.94 -6.51 8.70
N TRP A 339 -21.70 -5.46 8.49
CA TRP A 339 -21.25 -4.16 7.94
C TRP A 339 -20.50 -4.30 6.61
N PRO A 340 -21.13 -4.80 5.54
CA PRO A 340 -20.46 -4.95 4.25
C PRO A 340 -19.97 -3.63 3.65
N GLY A 341 -20.63 -2.52 3.97
CA GLY A 341 -20.19 -1.15 3.60
C GLY A 341 -19.30 -0.48 4.66
N ASN A 342 -18.89 -1.20 5.71
CA ASN A 342 -17.99 -0.75 6.76
C ASN A 342 -18.37 0.63 7.35
N LEU A 343 -17.39 1.54 7.51
CA LEU A 343 -17.60 2.88 8.10
C LEU A 343 -18.53 3.76 7.26
N THR A 344 -18.50 3.62 5.95
CA THR A 344 -19.38 4.39 5.06
C THR A 344 -20.84 4.03 5.33
N GLU A 345 -21.16 2.76 5.41
CA GLU A 345 -22.50 2.28 5.72
C GLU A 345 -22.93 2.68 7.15
N LEU A 346 -22.03 2.47 8.12
CA LEU A 346 -22.28 2.85 9.52
C LEU A 346 -22.58 4.35 9.64
N SER A 347 -21.74 5.19 9.04
CA SER A 347 -21.90 6.64 9.11
C SER A 347 -23.20 7.11 8.49
N GLN A 348 -23.58 6.58 7.32
CA GLN A 348 -24.84 6.89 6.65
C GLN A 348 -26.06 6.53 7.52
N ILE A 349 -26.05 5.34 8.13
CA ILE A 349 -27.16 4.89 8.98
C ILE A 349 -27.24 5.74 10.24
N VAL A 350 -26.14 5.88 10.96
CA VAL A 350 -26.11 6.62 12.23
C VAL A 350 -26.46 8.09 12.02
N THR A 351 -25.84 8.75 11.05
CA THR A 351 -26.11 10.17 10.75
C THR A 351 -27.57 10.37 10.33
N LYS A 352 -28.12 9.47 9.50
CA LYS A 352 -29.52 9.56 9.08
C LYS A 352 -30.48 9.41 10.27
N ILE A 353 -30.28 8.41 11.12
CA ILE A 353 -31.12 8.20 12.32
C ILE A 353 -30.99 9.43 13.23
N SER A 354 -29.77 9.88 13.51
CA SER A 354 -29.52 11.01 14.41
C SER A 354 -30.08 12.33 13.89
N ALA A 355 -30.10 12.54 12.56
CA ALA A 355 -30.67 13.74 11.95
C ALA A 355 -32.21 13.74 11.94
N THR A 356 -32.86 12.58 11.88
CA THR A 356 -34.32 12.46 11.71
C THR A 356 -35.07 12.06 12.97
N THR A 357 -34.38 11.68 14.04
CA THR A 357 -35.03 11.26 15.28
C THR A 357 -35.63 12.43 16.03
N GLU A 358 -36.80 12.20 16.61
CA GLU A 358 -37.45 13.12 17.55
C GLU A 358 -37.15 12.76 19.02
N ARG A 359 -36.33 11.75 19.26
CA ARG A 359 -36.01 11.23 20.59
C ARG A 359 -34.49 11.19 20.77
N ARG A 360 -34.06 11.47 21.99
CA ARG A 360 -32.63 11.37 22.37
C ARG A 360 -32.15 9.93 22.56
N VAL A 361 -33.09 8.99 22.77
CA VAL A 361 -32.75 7.59 23.00
C VAL A 361 -33.21 6.76 21.80
N ILE A 362 -32.30 6.05 21.17
CA ILE A 362 -32.51 5.20 20.01
C ILE A 362 -32.52 3.75 20.47
N THR A 363 -33.68 3.07 20.28
CA THR A 363 -33.83 1.65 20.54
C THR A 363 -33.63 0.83 19.28
N SER A 364 -33.55 -0.49 19.40
CA SER A 364 -33.46 -1.42 18.26
C SER A 364 -34.60 -1.22 17.25
N GLN A 365 -35.80 -0.80 17.69
CA GLN A 365 -36.97 -0.59 16.81
C GLN A 365 -36.76 0.57 15.80
N GLN A 366 -35.90 1.53 16.09
CA GLN A 366 -35.62 2.66 15.21
C GLN A 366 -34.50 2.39 14.22
N LEU A 367 -33.81 1.27 14.37
CA LEU A 367 -32.81 0.84 13.41
C LEU A 367 -33.47 0.40 12.09
N PRO A 368 -32.79 0.57 10.94
CA PRO A 368 -33.30 0.05 9.66
C PRO A 368 -33.64 -1.44 9.71
N LEU A 369 -34.68 -1.84 8.99
CA LEU A 369 -35.15 -3.24 8.94
C LEU A 369 -33.99 -4.20 8.59
N ARG A 370 -33.09 -3.83 7.68
CA ARG A 370 -31.95 -4.68 7.29
C ARG A 370 -30.99 -5.03 8.43
N LEU A 371 -30.95 -4.23 9.50
CA LEU A 371 -30.14 -4.56 10.69
C LEU A 371 -30.93 -5.44 11.68
N ARG A 372 -32.26 -5.29 11.73
CA ARG A 372 -33.14 -5.94 12.69
C ARG A 372 -33.69 -7.27 12.22
N ASP A 373 -33.97 -7.38 10.92
CA ASP A 373 -34.65 -8.55 10.37
C ASP A 373 -33.62 -9.59 9.95
N LEU A 374 -33.42 -10.56 10.83
CA LEU A 374 -32.59 -11.74 10.57
C LEU A 374 -33.08 -12.57 9.35
N LYS A 375 -34.34 -12.36 8.89
CA LYS A 375 -34.83 -13.01 7.66
C LYS A 375 -34.19 -12.44 6.39
N LEU A 376 -33.61 -11.22 6.45
CA LEU A 376 -32.85 -10.63 5.36
C LEU A 376 -31.38 -11.07 5.38
N TRP A 377 -30.96 -11.79 6.39
CA TRP A 377 -29.67 -12.43 6.42
C TRP A 377 -29.74 -13.68 5.53
N PRO A 378 -28.65 -14.00 4.79
CA PRO A 378 -28.64 -15.23 4.01
C PRO A 378 -28.90 -16.41 4.94
N ALA A 379 -29.73 -17.36 4.53
CA ALA A 379 -29.86 -18.61 5.26
C ALA A 379 -28.47 -19.23 5.47
N LEU A 380 -28.30 -19.93 6.60
CA LEU A 380 -27.01 -20.55 6.92
C LEU A 380 -26.49 -21.41 5.75
N ALA A 381 -27.39 -22.10 5.06
CA ALA A 381 -27.09 -22.92 3.89
C ALA A 381 -26.51 -22.06 2.74
N ASP A 382 -27.12 -20.91 2.46
CA ASP A 382 -26.65 -20.00 1.38
C ASP A 382 -25.32 -19.32 1.74
N TYR A 383 -25.16 -18.94 3.00
CA TYR A 383 -23.89 -18.40 3.50
C TYR A 383 -22.76 -19.44 3.41
N LEU A 384 -23.03 -20.67 3.87
CA LEU A 384 -22.05 -21.76 3.81
C LEU A 384 -21.73 -22.14 2.36
N ALA A 385 -22.74 -22.19 1.47
CA ALA A 385 -22.52 -22.44 0.05
C ALA A 385 -21.65 -21.36 -0.61
N GLY A 386 -21.84 -20.09 -0.23
CA GLY A 386 -20.98 -18.99 -0.67
C GLY A 386 -19.53 -19.15 -0.19
N GLN A 387 -19.31 -19.51 1.06
CA GLN A 387 -17.98 -19.76 1.63
C GLN A 387 -17.34 -21.02 1.01
N GLU A 388 -18.12 -22.08 0.84
CA GLU A 388 -17.67 -23.31 0.17
C GLU A 388 -17.21 -23.02 -1.26
N LYS A 389 -17.99 -22.26 -2.02
CA LYS A 389 -17.65 -21.85 -3.38
C LYS A 389 -16.34 -21.06 -3.43
N GLN A 390 -16.19 -20.06 -2.57
CA GLN A 390 -14.94 -19.27 -2.48
C GLN A 390 -13.73 -20.14 -2.15
N TYR A 391 -13.89 -21.12 -1.25
CA TYR A 391 -12.83 -22.04 -0.89
C TYR A 391 -12.49 -23.00 -2.04
N ILE A 392 -13.51 -23.52 -2.74
CA ILE A 392 -13.33 -24.35 -3.94
C ILE A 392 -12.58 -23.54 -5.01
N ASP A 393 -13.03 -22.31 -5.32
CA ASP A 393 -12.40 -21.45 -6.33
C ASP A 393 -10.94 -21.17 -5.98
N MET A 394 -10.63 -20.93 -4.71
CA MET A 394 -9.26 -20.72 -4.23
C MET A 394 -8.37 -21.97 -4.44
N VAL A 395 -8.88 -23.17 -4.12
CA VAL A 395 -8.13 -24.40 -4.27
C VAL A 395 -7.97 -24.79 -5.75
N VAL A 396 -9.00 -24.61 -6.57
CA VAL A 396 -8.91 -24.81 -8.03
C VAL A 396 -7.87 -23.89 -8.65
N HIS A 397 -7.83 -22.64 -8.21
CA HIS A 397 -6.81 -21.70 -8.65
C HIS A 397 -5.40 -22.12 -8.21
N ALA A 398 -5.23 -22.53 -6.94
CA ALA A 398 -3.95 -23.04 -6.44
C ALA A 398 -3.46 -24.27 -7.20
N CYS A 399 -4.40 -25.10 -7.70
CA CYS A 399 -4.12 -26.23 -8.58
C CYS A 399 -4.00 -25.84 -10.07
N ARG A 400 -3.88 -24.56 -10.41
CA ARG A 400 -3.75 -24.04 -11.78
C ARG A 400 -4.87 -24.47 -12.73
N GLY A 401 -6.09 -24.62 -12.21
CA GLY A 401 -7.26 -25.03 -12.95
C GLY A 401 -7.41 -26.55 -13.14
N ASP A 402 -6.48 -27.35 -12.60
CA ASP A 402 -6.59 -28.82 -12.60
C ASP A 402 -7.66 -29.25 -11.59
N LYS A 403 -8.86 -29.54 -12.10
CA LYS A 403 -10.02 -29.94 -11.29
C LYS A 403 -9.78 -31.29 -10.60
N ALA A 404 -9.09 -32.23 -11.23
CA ALA A 404 -8.78 -33.54 -10.63
C ALA A 404 -7.85 -33.38 -9.42
N ALA A 405 -6.81 -32.58 -9.55
CA ALA A 405 -5.92 -32.25 -8.43
C ALA A 405 -6.65 -31.48 -7.31
N ALA A 406 -7.51 -30.52 -7.66
CA ALA A 406 -8.29 -29.76 -6.71
C ALA A 406 -9.30 -30.64 -5.94
N ALA A 407 -9.99 -31.54 -6.62
CA ALA A 407 -10.91 -32.52 -6.03
C ALA A 407 -10.22 -33.39 -4.98
N LYS A 408 -9.00 -33.84 -5.30
CA LYS A 408 -8.18 -34.63 -4.37
C LYS A 408 -7.75 -33.85 -3.14
N VAL A 409 -7.39 -32.56 -3.30
CA VAL A 409 -7.01 -31.67 -2.17
C VAL A 409 -8.21 -31.38 -1.29
N LEU A 410 -9.39 -31.14 -1.88
CA LEU A 410 -10.63 -30.85 -1.20
C LEU A 410 -11.32 -32.07 -0.58
N GLY A 411 -10.94 -33.29 -0.98
CA GLY A 411 -11.58 -34.55 -0.56
C GLY A 411 -13.01 -34.67 -1.09
N VAL A 412 -13.32 -34.14 -2.27
CA VAL A 412 -14.64 -34.16 -2.91
C VAL A 412 -14.57 -34.74 -4.32
N ASP A 413 -15.71 -35.13 -4.88
CA ASP A 413 -15.78 -35.56 -6.28
C ASP A 413 -15.65 -34.37 -7.24
N GLU A 414 -15.03 -34.58 -8.42
CA GLU A 414 -14.87 -33.53 -9.46
C GLU A 414 -16.18 -32.87 -9.87
N GLY A 415 -17.30 -33.60 -9.88
CA GLY A 415 -18.62 -33.05 -10.19
C GLY A 415 -19.09 -31.95 -9.25
N ARG A 416 -18.50 -31.84 -8.05
CA ARG A 416 -18.79 -30.78 -7.07
C ARG A 416 -18.02 -29.48 -7.29
N LEU A 417 -17.05 -29.50 -8.20
CA LEU A 417 -16.23 -28.33 -8.54
C LEU A 417 -16.80 -27.51 -9.71
N GLY A 418 -17.94 -27.83 -10.15
CA GLY A 418 -18.87 -27.34 -11.17
C GLY A 418 -18.49 -26.22 -12.07
#